data_649278c93fe47a6aada1a1bcc730f12c
#
_entry.id   649278c93fe47a6aada1a1bcc730f12c
#
_cell.length_a   1.000
_cell.length_b   1.000
_cell.length_c   1.000
_cell.angle_alpha   90.00
_cell.angle_beta   90.00
_cell.angle_gamma   90.00
#
_symmetry.space_group_name_H-M   'P 1'
#
loop_
_entity.id
_entity.type
_entity.pdbx_description
1 polymer ?
#
loop_
_entity_poly.entity_id
_entity_poly.type
_entity_poly.pdbx_seq_one_letter_code
_entity_poly.pdbx_strand_id
1 'polypeptide(L)' 'SLRLYNHGTPVFAHDFRKQEFQSLIPKTFLSGSILRKMYFTHADAKALYYYVVIGIPDADTTYVIELRVTPDGRMSKKLK' A
#
# COMPACT_ATOMS: atom_id res chain seq x y z
N SER A 1 3.04 0.72 -9.57
CA SER A 1 3.43 2.02 -8.99
C SER A 1 2.21 2.87 -8.70
N LEU A 2 2.34 3.77 -7.75
CA LEU A 2 1.30 4.73 -7.41
C LEU A 2 1.78 6.13 -7.71
N ARG A 3 0.99 6.89 -8.47
CA ARG A 3 1.29 8.28 -8.79
C ARG A 3 0.04 9.12 -8.59
N LEU A 4 0.21 10.24 -7.88
CA LEU A 4 -0.89 11.16 -7.59
C LEU A 4 -0.53 12.54 -8.12
N TYR A 5 -1.54 13.24 -8.63
CA TYR A 5 -1.38 14.56 -9.23
C TYR A 5 -2.38 15.53 -8.63
N ASN A 6 -1.97 16.77 -8.51
CA ASN A 6 -2.83 17.88 -8.12
C ASN A 6 -2.78 18.93 -9.23
N HIS A 7 -3.88 19.13 -9.95
CA HIS A 7 -3.97 20.08 -11.07
C HIS A 7 -2.86 19.85 -12.11
N GLY A 8 -2.55 18.58 -12.39
CA GLY A 8 -1.51 18.21 -13.34
C GLY A 8 -0.10 18.22 -12.78
N THR A 9 0.09 18.68 -11.53
CA THR A 9 1.39 18.67 -10.87
C THR A 9 1.56 17.38 -10.07
N PRO A 10 2.63 16.61 -10.30
CA PRO A 10 2.86 15.40 -9.49
C PRO A 10 3.09 15.77 -8.02
N VAL A 11 2.32 15.16 -7.12
CA VAL A 11 2.47 15.35 -5.68
C VAL A 11 2.96 14.09 -4.98
N PHE A 12 2.84 12.94 -5.64
CA PHE A 12 3.23 11.66 -5.07
C PHE A 12 3.51 10.67 -6.19
N ALA A 13 4.64 9.99 -6.10
CA ALA A 13 4.96 8.85 -6.98
C ALA A 13 5.78 7.85 -6.19
N HIS A 14 5.40 6.57 -6.22
CA HIS A 14 6.06 5.54 -5.44
C HIS A 14 5.90 4.17 -6.09
N ASP A 15 7.00 3.44 -6.18
CA ASP A 15 7.00 2.05 -6.63
C ASP A 15 7.07 1.17 -5.39
N PHE A 16 5.97 0.47 -5.11
CA PHE A 16 5.86 -0.34 -3.91
C PHE A 16 6.51 -1.70 -4.08
N ARG A 17 7.20 -2.14 -3.02
CA ARG A 17 7.76 -3.48 -2.93
C ARG A 17 7.30 -4.09 -1.62
N LYS A 18 7.16 -5.42 -1.59
CA LYS A 18 6.68 -6.10 -0.39
C LYS A 18 7.56 -5.85 0.84
N GLN A 19 8.86 -5.60 0.63
CA GLN A 19 9.80 -5.30 1.71
C GLN A 19 9.45 -4.04 2.49
N GLU A 20 8.69 -3.12 1.92
CA GLU A 20 8.28 -1.91 2.62
C GLU A 20 7.29 -2.19 3.75
N PHE A 21 6.73 -3.40 3.78
CA PHE A 21 5.74 -3.79 4.78
C PHE A 21 6.32 -4.75 5.82
N GLN A 22 7.64 -4.89 5.86
CA GLN A 22 8.30 -5.87 6.74
C GLN A 22 8.07 -5.60 8.23
N SER A 23 7.76 -4.37 8.62
CA SER A 23 7.46 -4.05 10.01
C SER A 23 6.05 -4.47 10.41
N LEU A 24 5.18 -4.76 9.45
CA LEU A 24 3.76 -5.07 9.67
C LEU A 24 3.43 -6.53 9.44
N ILE A 25 4.28 -7.28 8.77
CA ILE A 25 4.00 -8.65 8.34
C ILE A 25 5.13 -9.56 8.81
N PRO A 26 4.82 -10.76 9.36
CA PRO A 26 5.85 -11.70 9.78
C PRO A 26 6.83 -11.99 8.64
N LYS A 27 8.11 -11.99 8.98
CA LYS A 27 9.19 -12.16 8.01
C LYS A 27 9.07 -13.47 7.22
N THR A 28 8.68 -14.54 7.90
CA THR A 28 8.53 -15.83 7.26
C THR A 28 7.42 -15.84 6.21
N PHE A 29 6.33 -15.13 6.48
CA PHE A 29 5.26 -14.97 5.50
C PHE A 29 5.74 -14.10 4.33
N LEU A 30 6.39 -12.98 4.64
CA LEU A 30 6.82 -12.02 3.63
C LEU A 30 7.78 -12.64 2.62
N SER A 31 8.69 -13.50 3.07
CA SER A 31 9.70 -14.11 2.20
C SER A 31 9.08 -14.97 1.09
N GLY A 32 7.94 -15.61 1.34
CA GLY A 32 7.26 -16.45 0.36
C GLY A 32 6.09 -15.78 -0.35
N SER A 33 5.88 -14.49 -0.11
CA SER A 33 4.71 -13.79 -0.60
C SER A 33 5.00 -12.90 -1.80
N ILE A 34 3.93 -12.46 -2.45
CA ILE A 34 4.00 -11.44 -3.50
C ILE A 34 3.01 -10.32 -3.18
N LEU A 35 3.28 -9.14 -3.72
CA LEU A 35 2.34 -8.03 -3.69
C LEU A 35 1.31 -8.31 -4.79
N ARG A 36 0.10 -8.68 -4.40
CA ARG A 36 -0.91 -9.18 -5.35
C ARG A 36 -1.65 -8.07 -6.04
N LYS A 37 -2.08 -7.05 -5.29
CA LYS A 37 -2.80 -5.91 -5.87
C LYS A 37 -2.78 -4.73 -4.91
N MET A 38 -3.06 -3.57 -5.47
CA MET A 38 -3.26 -2.34 -4.72
C MET A 38 -4.44 -1.61 -5.35
N TYR A 39 -5.35 -1.10 -4.53
CA TYR A 39 -6.52 -0.41 -5.04
C TYR A 39 -6.97 0.72 -4.12
N PHE A 40 -7.58 1.72 -4.73
CA PHE A 40 -8.15 2.86 -4.02
C PHE A 40 -9.41 2.44 -3.26
N THR A 41 -9.55 2.90 -2.01
CA THR A 41 -10.73 2.59 -1.22
C THR A 41 -11.64 3.80 -1.02
N HIS A 42 -11.10 4.90 -0.51
CA HIS A 42 -11.88 6.09 -0.26
C HIS A 42 -10.96 7.29 -0.04
N ALA A 43 -11.57 8.49 -0.01
CA ALA A 43 -10.88 9.73 0.29
C ALA A 43 -11.66 10.51 1.33
N ASP A 44 -10.96 11.26 2.17
CA ASP A 44 -11.56 12.25 3.04
C ASP A 44 -10.87 13.60 2.80
N ALA A 45 -11.19 14.60 3.64
CA ALA A 45 -10.65 15.94 3.47
C ALA A 45 -9.14 16.01 3.71
N LYS A 46 -8.55 14.99 4.31
CA LYS A 46 -7.15 15.00 4.74
C LYS A 46 -6.26 14.03 3.97
N ALA A 47 -6.82 13.00 3.34
CA ALA A 47 -6.00 11.94 2.76
C ALA A 47 -6.75 11.09 1.75
N LEU A 48 -5.96 10.37 0.95
CA LEU A 48 -6.42 9.27 0.12
C LEU A 48 -6.04 7.95 0.78
N TYR A 49 -6.89 6.94 0.63
CA TYR A 49 -6.71 5.64 1.25
C TYR A 49 -6.70 4.54 0.21
N TYR A 50 -5.72 3.64 0.35
CA TYR A 50 -5.53 2.49 -0.55
C TYR A 50 -5.36 1.23 0.29
N TYR A 51 -5.74 0.08 -0.28
CA TYR A 51 -5.41 -1.22 0.27
C TYR A 51 -4.35 -1.88 -0.59
N VAL A 52 -3.36 -2.48 0.08
CA VAL A 52 -2.34 -3.31 -0.56
C VAL A 52 -2.54 -4.73 -0.06
N VAL A 53 -2.68 -5.68 -0.98
CA VAL A 53 -2.89 -7.09 -0.65
C VAL A 53 -1.60 -7.85 -0.92
N ILE A 54 -1.09 -8.52 0.12
CA ILE A 54 0.12 -9.33 0.04
C ILE A 54 -0.27 -10.77 0.38
N GLY A 55 0.06 -11.70 -0.49
CA GLY A 55 -0.31 -13.09 -0.29
C GLY A 55 0.71 -14.06 -0.85
N ILE A 56 0.61 -15.32 -0.40
CA ILE A 56 1.43 -16.41 -0.92
C ILE A 56 0.72 -16.97 -2.16
N PRO A 57 1.43 -17.16 -3.28
CA PRO A 57 0.82 -17.77 -4.47
C PRO A 57 0.18 -19.12 -4.12
N ASP A 58 -0.99 -19.38 -4.68
CA ASP A 58 -1.74 -20.62 -4.50
C ASP A 58 -2.22 -20.87 -3.08
N ALA A 59 -2.22 -19.85 -2.23
CA ALA A 59 -2.75 -19.90 -0.87
C ALA A 59 -3.83 -18.85 -0.67
N ASP A 60 -4.79 -19.14 0.20
CA ASP A 60 -5.88 -18.20 0.49
C ASP A 60 -5.50 -17.13 1.52
N THR A 61 -4.43 -17.37 2.26
CA THR A 61 -3.99 -16.44 3.31
C THR A 61 -3.38 -15.19 2.72
N THR A 62 -3.90 -14.03 3.12
CA THR A 62 -3.38 -12.74 2.69
C THR A 62 -3.31 -11.79 3.88
N TYR A 63 -2.45 -10.79 3.74
CA TYR A 63 -2.45 -9.62 4.61
C TYR A 63 -2.90 -8.42 3.81
N VAL A 64 -3.72 -7.58 4.42
CA VAL A 64 -4.19 -6.34 3.81
C VAL A 64 -3.62 -5.18 4.61
N ILE A 65 -2.97 -4.26 3.92
CA ILE A 65 -2.35 -3.09 4.53
C ILE A 65 -3.06 -1.84 4.02
N GLU A 66 -3.46 -0.98 4.92
CA GLU A 66 -4.04 0.31 4.57
C GLU A 66 -2.92 1.34 4.41
N LEU A 67 -2.88 1.99 3.25
CA LEU A 67 -2.02 3.13 3.00
C LEU A 67 -2.84 4.40 3.10
N ARG A 68 -2.30 5.39 3.81
CA ARG A 68 -2.88 6.73 3.90
C ARG A 68 -1.88 7.70 3.30
N VAL A 69 -2.32 8.44 2.28
CA VAL A 69 -1.47 9.40 1.57
C VAL A 69 -2.08 10.78 1.70
N THR A 70 -1.34 11.70 2.29
CA THR A 70 -1.77 13.08 2.48
C THR A 70 -1.42 13.95 1.28
N PRO A 71 -2.09 15.12 1.12
CA PRO A 71 -1.82 16.00 -0.03
C PRO A 71 -0.39 16.52 -0.11
N ASP A 72 0.34 16.53 1.00
CA ASP A 72 1.75 16.95 1.02
C ASP A 72 2.72 15.80 0.70
N GLY A 73 2.18 14.64 0.29
CA GLY A 73 2.99 13.52 -0.13
C GLY A 73 3.45 12.58 0.98
N ARG A 74 2.95 12.75 2.20
CA ARG A 74 3.29 11.85 3.31
C ARG A 74 2.45 10.58 3.23
N MET A 75 3.08 9.47 3.56
CA MET A 75 2.43 8.17 3.53
C MET A 75 2.58 7.48 4.88
N SER A 76 1.49 6.89 5.36
CA SER A 76 1.52 6.02 6.53
C SER A 76 0.90 4.68 6.17
N LYS A 77 1.27 3.65 6.95
CA LYS A 77 0.87 2.27 6.70
C LYS A 77 0.39 1.64 8.00
N LYS A 78 -0.66 0.84 7.90
CA LYS A 78 -1.07 0.02 9.04
C LYS A 78 -1.68 -1.28 8.56
N LEU A 79 -1.53 -2.33 9.35
CA LEU A 79 -2.15 -3.62 9.08
C LEU A 79 -3.66 -3.51 9.31
N LYS A 80 -4.40 -4.03 8.34
CA LYS A 80 -5.86 -3.98 8.37
C LYS A 80 -6.44 -5.14 9.17
#